data_d82f59e32b809e914423d04920b21031
#
_entry.id   d82f59e32b809e914423d04920b21031
#
_cell.length_a   1.000
_cell.length_b   1.000
_cell.length_c   1.000
_cell.angle_alpha   90.00
_cell.angle_beta   90.00
_cell.angle_gamma   90.00
#
_symmetry.space_group_name_H-M   'P 1'
#
loop_
_entity.id
_entity.type
_entity.pdbx_description
1 polymer ?
#
loop_
_entity_poly.entity_id
_entity_poly.type
_entity_poly.pdbx_seq_one_letter_code
_entity_poly.pdbx_strand_id
1 'polypeptide(L)'
;MSLIDRDLLPVACTLTPGAPAVAVRSVGGAMDAPLGAWSADGGRGVARGDQLDLWTEDARARLAADREKLARLVAAVERDLAGGDGAAATTCAAVVVDKARAKAVKVALELRGAFRKAFNVTPRDGGLAVPCSDDGADALEMEDHPLRAAVVDALDGGELVVVRAVALPAAKRFREQRRGPSLADVVKSRCPGFHPGKWTRLGGDALLVPAALPAADDDPEFWEAVATAAGCAKVFRDAEVAPDGIRSSNRTLLRGPGGADDAWVTIREGGVVYGFDATATMFAKGNNTERMRHGTFACAGETVVDLYAGIGYFSLPLLVKGGAAFAHCCEWAPRTAEALRRNLRANGVDASRYAVHAGDNAAAAPKLAGLADRVSLGLTPSSRAGWPLACLVLKDAGGVCHVHENVKVRGDGAAADRAEFDAWGAAVAAEFARLFAAAGRGAWACDCAVVSRVKDYAPRVHHLVADVVCRPPRPS
;
A
#
# COMPACT_ATOMS: atom_id res chain seq x y z
N MET A 1 -35.63 1.02 16.76
CA MET A 1 -36.60 1.94 16.12
C MET A 1 -36.34 3.34 16.60
N SER A 2 -36.11 4.21 15.62
CA SER A 2 -36.08 5.69 15.65
C SER A 2 -35.07 6.37 16.58
N LEU A 3 -34.10 6.96 15.94
CA LEU A 3 -33.82 8.40 15.97
C LEU A 3 -32.73 8.67 14.93
N ILE A 4 -33.12 8.65 13.66
CA ILE A 4 -32.36 9.34 12.62
C ILE A 4 -32.91 10.77 12.65
N ASP A 5 -32.04 11.67 13.07
CA ASP A 5 -32.32 13.10 13.07
C ASP A 5 -32.53 13.56 11.62
N ARG A 6 -33.76 13.96 11.29
CA ARG A 6 -34.17 14.39 9.94
C ARG A 6 -33.59 15.74 9.53
N ASP A 7 -32.81 16.39 10.38
CA ASP A 7 -32.24 17.72 10.15
C ASP A 7 -30.87 17.71 9.42
N LEU A 8 -30.47 16.54 8.86
CA LEU A 8 -29.25 16.38 8.07
C LEU A 8 -29.54 16.35 6.55
N LEU A 9 -30.47 17.19 6.08
CA LEU A 9 -30.71 17.38 4.65
C LEU A 9 -29.63 18.26 3.99
N PRO A 10 -29.30 18.05 2.70
CA PRO A 10 -28.17 18.69 2.02
C PRO A 10 -28.34 20.20 1.93
N VAL A 11 -27.24 20.93 2.17
CA VAL A 11 -27.17 22.36 1.93
C VAL A 11 -27.21 22.61 0.42
N ALA A 12 -28.36 22.97 -0.11
CA ALA A 12 -28.48 23.50 -1.45
C ALA A 12 -28.11 24.99 -1.41
N CYS A 13 -26.95 25.36 -1.94
CA CYS A 13 -26.62 26.76 -2.19
C CYS A 13 -27.25 27.20 -3.51
N THR A 14 -28.27 28.04 -3.46
CA THR A 14 -28.80 28.77 -4.63
C THR A 14 -27.98 30.03 -4.84
N LEU A 15 -27.30 30.11 -5.97
CA LEU A 15 -26.57 31.31 -6.37
C LEU A 15 -27.48 32.32 -7.05
N THR A 16 -27.13 33.60 -6.93
CA THR A 16 -27.79 34.79 -7.45
C THR A 16 -28.02 34.72 -8.96
N PRO A 17 -29.10 35.29 -9.51
CA PRO A 17 -29.41 35.25 -10.95
C PRO A 17 -28.31 35.92 -11.77
N GLY A 18 -27.67 35.16 -12.68
CA GLY A 18 -26.65 35.65 -13.61
C GLY A 18 -25.26 35.05 -13.47
N ALA A 19 -24.95 34.29 -12.41
CA ALA A 19 -23.72 33.55 -12.30
C ALA A 19 -23.87 32.12 -12.90
N PRO A 20 -22.82 31.53 -13.48
CA PRO A 20 -22.89 30.14 -13.91
C PRO A 20 -23.23 29.27 -12.69
N ALA A 21 -24.28 28.49 -12.79
CA ALA A 21 -24.78 27.67 -11.68
C ALA A 21 -23.70 26.67 -11.25
N VAL A 22 -23.17 26.83 -10.05
CA VAL A 22 -22.36 25.81 -9.38
C VAL A 22 -23.31 24.97 -8.54
N ALA A 23 -23.68 23.80 -9.04
CA ALA A 23 -24.45 22.87 -8.25
C ALA A 23 -23.46 22.08 -7.38
N VAL A 24 -23.52 22.31 -6.07
CA VAL A 24 -22.86 21.47 -5.06
C VAL A 24 -23.93 20.55 -4.50
N ARG A 25 -23.79 19.26 -4.78
CA ARG A 25 -24.63 18.23 -4.15
C ARG A 25 -23.72 17.32 -3.32
N SER A 26 -23.99 17.26 -2.04
CA SER A 26 -23.56 16.15 -1.20
C SER A 26 -24.48 14.97 -1.49
N VAL A 27 -23.93 13.90 -2.04
CA VAL A 27 -24.66 12.66 -2.26
C VAL A 27 -24.28 11.74 -1.11
N GLY A 28 -25.01 11.86 -0.01
CA GLY A 28 -24.88 10.96 1.13
C GLY A 28 -25.15 9.52 0.67
N GLY A 29 -24.12 8.69 0.68
CA GLY A 29 -24.34 7.25 0.64
C GLY A 29 -25.15 6.85 1.87
N ALA A 30 -26.22 6.10 1.70
CA ALA A 30 -26.95 5.56 2.83
C ALA A 30 -25.98 4.73 3.68
N MET A 31 -25.64 5.22 4.86
CA MET A 31 -24.87 4.47 5.86
C MET A 31 -25.80 3.51 6.60
N ASP A 32 -26.43 2.60 5.86
CA ASP A 32 -27.25 1.53 6.44
C ASP A 32 -26.51 0.18 6.55
N ALA A 33 -25.20 0.18 6.33
CA ALA A 33 -24.41 -1.02 6.59
C ALA A 33 -23.30 -0.70 7.60
N PRO A 34 -23.40 -1.21 8.83
CA PRO A 34 -22.25 -1.18 9.74
C PRO A 34 -21.09 -1.96 9.09
N LEU A 35 -19.87 -1.52 9.32
CA LEU A 35 -18.64 -2.21 8.93
C LEU A 35 -18.71 -3.65 9.45
N GLY A 36 -19.28 -4.53 8.64
CA GLY A 36 -19.43 -5.94 8.98
C GLY A 36 -18.10 -6.67 8.78
N ALA A 37 -17.76 -7.51 9.73
CA ALA A 37 -16.71 -8.50 9.54
C ALA A 37 -17.03 -9.33 8.29
N TRP A 38 -16.06 -9.46 7.39
CA TRP A 38 -16.18 -10.30 6.20
C TRP A 38 -16.23 -11.76 6.62
N SER A 39 -17.26 -12.48 6.21
CA SER A 39 -17.28 -13.93 6.35
C SER A 39 -16.45 -14.59 5.25
N ALA A 40 -15.94 -15.79 5.51
CA ALA A 40 -15.06 -16.55 4.60
C ALA A 40 -15.69 -16.89 3.23
N ASP A 41 -17.00 -16.69 3.08
CA ASP A 41 -17.78 -16.97 1.88
C ASP A 41 -18.11 -15.72 1.04
N GLY A 42 -17.54 -14.55 1.40
CA GLY A 42 -17.71 -13.30 0.64
C GLY A 42 -19.09 -12.63 0.83
N GLY A 43 -19.92 -13.14 1.73
CA GLY A 43 -21.20 -12.56 2.11
C GLY A 43 -21.01 -11.43 3.15
N ARG A 44 -21.83 -10.39 3.07
CA ARG A 44 -21.91 -9.35 4.11
C ARG A 44 -22.58 -9.93 5.36
N GLY A 45 -21.80 -10.07 6.44
CA GLY A 45 -22.38 -10.42 7.74
C GLY A 45 -23.17 -9.24 8.32
N VAL A 46 -24.38 -9.51 8.79
CA VAL A 46 -25.17 -8.53 9.55
C VAL A 46 -24.63 -8.49 10.97
N ALA A 47 -24.18 -7.33 11.43
CA ALA A 47 -23.77 -7.14 12.82
C ALA A 47 -24.98 -7.32 13.76
N ARG A 48 -24.81 -8.05 14.87
CA ARG A 48 -25.82 -8.15 15.93
C ARG A 48 -25.94 -6.83 16.67
N GLY A 49 -27.16 -6.50 17.16
CA GLY A 49 -27.53 -5.18 17.68
C GLY A 49 -26.74 -4.63 18.88
N ASP A 50 -25.90 -5.44 19.50
CA ASP A 50 -25.02 -5.08 20.63
C ASP A 50 -23.67 -4.44 20.20
N GLN A 51 -23.37 -4.38 18.89
CA GLN A 51 -22.18 -3.68 18.37
C GLN A 51 -22.47 -2.26 17.84
N LEU A 52 -23.71 -1.80 17.88
CA LEU A 52 -24.13 -0.48 17.37
C LEU A 52 -23.73 0.70 18.27
N ASP A 53 -23.31 0.47 19.50
CA ASP A 53 -22.92 1.53 20.46
C ASP A 53 -21.43 1.93 20.42
N LEU A 54 -20.64 1.37 19.48
CA LEU A 54 -19.21 1.64 19.38
C LEU A 54 -18.84 2.86 18.50
N TRP A 55 -19.82 3.66 18.08
CA TRP A 55 -19.53 4.97 17.53
C TRP A 55 -19.20 5.93 18.68
N THR A 56 -17.93 5.89 19.09
CA THR A 56 -17.40 6.79 20.12
C THR A 56 -17.63 8.25 19.71
N GLU A 57 -17.77 9.15 20.69
CA GLU A 57 -17.77 10.61 20.47
C GLU A 57 -16.64 11.06 19.55
N ASP A 58 -15.51 10.35 19.57
CA ASP A 58 -14.33 10.57 18.74
C ASP A 58 -14.60 10.31 17.24
N ALA A 59 -15.38 9.29 16.89
CA ALA A 59 -15.77 9.03 15.49
C ALA A 59 -16.76 10.07 14.97
N ARG A 60 -17.69 10.52 15.83
CA ARG A 60 -18.62 11.63 15.52
C ARG A 60 -17.90 12.97 15.40
N ALA A 61 -16.92 13.24 16.25
CA ALA A 61 -16.08 14.42 16.17
C ALA A 61 -15.22 14.45 14.90
N ARG A 62 -14.68 13.31 14.47
CA ARG A 62 -13.93 13.19 13.21
C ARG A 62 -14.83 13.44 12.01
N LEU A 63 -16.04 12.89 11.99
CA LEU A 63 -17.00 13.13 10.92
C LEU A 63 -17.43 14.60 10.85
N ALA A 64 -17.63 15.25 11.99
CA ALA A 64 -17.94 16.68 12.06
C ALA A 64 -16.76 17.54 11.57
N ALA A 65 -15.52 17.20 11.94
CA ALA A 65 -14.32 17.87 11.47
C ALA A 65 -14.10 17.72 9.96
N ASP A 66 -14.39 16.53 9.41
CA ASP A 66 -14.32 16.29 7.98
C ASP A 66 -15.39 17.10 7.21
N ARG A 67 -16.60 17.25 7.75
CA ARG A 67 -17.67 18.10 7.19
C ARG A 67 -17.30 19.58 7.21
N GLU A 68 -16.74 20.08 8.32
CA GLU A 68 -16.29 21.47 8.39
C GLU A 68 -15.15 21.75 7.41
N LYS A 69 -14.22 20.82 7.28
CA LYS A 69 -13.13 20.88 6.29
C LYS A 69 -13.67 20.91 4.87
N LEU A 70 -14.67 20.09 4.57
CA LEU A 70 -15.33 20.04 3.28
C LEU A 70 -16.08 21.35 2.97
N ALA A 71 -16.80 21.90 3.95
CA ALA A 71 -17.50 23.19 3.80
C ALA A 71 -16.52 24.35 3.52
N ARG A 72 -15.36 24.35 4.17
CA ARG A 72 -14.28 25.33 3.90
C ARG A 72 -13.74 25.17 2.48
N LEU A 73 -13.61 23.93 2.01
CA LEU A 73 -13.13 23.62 0.67
C LEU A 73 -14.10 24.10 -0.41
N VAL A 74 -15.39 23.87 -0.23
CA VAL A 74 -16.45 24.36 -1.13
C VAL A 74 -16.44 25.89 -1.16
N ALA A 75 -16.38 26.55 -0.02
CA ALA A 75 -16.33 28.02 0.06
C ALA A 75 -15.07 28.62 -0.57
N ALA A 76 -13.94 27.91 -0.59
CA ALA A 76 -12.73 28.33 -1.28
C ALA A 76 -12.88 28.26 -2.81
N VAL A 77 -13.49 27.16 -3.30
CA VAL A 77 -13.81 27.01 -4.73
C VAL A 77 -14.77 28.11 -5.19
N GLU A 78 -15.77 28.44 -4.41
CA GLU A 78 -16.72 29.52 -4.72
C GLU A 78 -16.06 30.90 -4.77
N ARG A 79 -15.13 31.20 -3.85
CA ARG A 79 -14.36 32.46 -3.86
C ARG A 79 -13.48 32.60 -5.08
N ASP A 80 -12.81 31.54 -5.49
CA ASP A 80 -11.95 31.54 -6.69
C ASP A 80 -12.76 31.74 -7.98
N LEU A 81 -14.01 31.28 -8.03
CA LEU A 81 -14.93 31.51 -9.15
C LEU A 81 -15.42 32.97 -9.20
N ALA A 82 -15.53 33.62 -8.03
CA ALA A 82 -15.99 35.01 -7.94
C ALA A 82 -14.89 36.05 -8.21
N GLY A 83 -13.60 35.68 -8.09
CA GLY A 83 -12.43 36.57 -8.18
C GLY A 83 -11.65 36.55 -9.50
N GLY A 84 -12.14 35.87 -10.54
CA GLY A 84 -11.38 35.63 -11.79
C GLY A 84 -11.42 36.80 -12.76
N ASP A 85 -10.31 37.52 -12.86
CA ASP A 85 -10.04 38.45 -13.95
C ASP A 85 -9.99 37.74 -15.32
N GLY A 86 -10.94 37.99 -16.14
CA GLY A 86 -10.94 38.19 -17.62
C GLY A 86 -10.36 37.11 -18.55
N ALA A 87 -9.76 36.03 -18.13
CA ALA A 87 -9.37 34.92 -19.00
C ALA A 87 -10.44 33.84 -18.94
N ALA A 88 -11.02 33.43 -20.06
CA ALA A 88 -12.03 32.40 -20.15
C ALA A 88 -11.54 31.11 -19.42
N ALA A 89 -11.86 31.00 -18.15
CA ALA A 89 -11.52 29.83 -17.35
C ALA A 89 -12.31 28.63 -17.90
N THR A 90 -11.62 27.66 -18.41
CA THR A 90 -12.25 26.41 -18.85
C THR A 90 -12.68 25.65 -17.59
N THR A 91 -13.98 25.52 -17.39
CA THR A 91 -14.56 24.79 -16.25
C THR A 91 -14.71 23.31 -16.56
N CYS A 92 -14.64 22.47 -15.54
CA CYS A 92 -14.98 21.05 -15.63
C CYS A 92 -15.62 20.59 -14.31
N ALA A 93 -16.30 19.44 -14.33
CA ALA A 93 -16.74 18.80 -13.11
C ALA A 93 -15.53 18.16 -12.37
N ALA A 94 -15.60 18.09 -11.05
CA ALA A 94 -14.56 17.47 -10.23
C ALA A 94 -15.14 16.79 -8.98
N VAL A 95 -14.49 15.70 -8.57
CA VAL A 95 -14.73 15.09 -7.24
C VAL A 95 -13.77 15.74 -6.25
N VAL A 96 -14.31 16.31 -5.18
CA VAL A 96 -13.51 16.96 -4.14
C VAL A 96 -13.28 15.98 -3.00
N VAL A 97 -12.01 15.74 -2.67
CA VAL A 97 -11.61 14.72 -1.72
C VAL A 97 -10.41 15.19 -0.88
N ASP A 98 -10.19 14.57 0.26
CA ASP A 98 -8.95 14.80 0.99
C ASP A 98 -7.72 14.24 0.23
N LYS A 99 -6.55 14.71 0.62
CA LYS A 99 -5.29 14.37 -0.07
C LYS A 99 -4.97 12.87 -0.01
N ALA A 100 -5.39 12.16 1.03
CA ALA A 100 -5.11 10.75 1.21
C ALA A 100 -5.88 9.88 0.20
N ARG A 101 -7.13 10.27 -0.11
CA ARG A 101 -8.04 9.53 -0.99
C ARG A 101 -7.95 9.92 -2.47
N ALA A 102 -7.38 11.07 -2.79
CA ALA A 102 -7.36 11.62 -4.14
C ALA A 102 -6.76 10.67 -5.20
N LYS A 103 -5.74 9.89 -4.83
CA LYS A 103 -5.13 8.92 -5.75
C LYS A 103 -6.07 7.76 -6.06
N ALA A 104 -6.76 7.23 -5.06
CA ALA A 104 -7.71 6.12 -5.23
C ALA A 104 -8.91 6.56 -6.08
N VAL A 105 -9.48 7.73 -5.78
CA VAL A 105 -10.57 8.33 -6.57
C VAL A 105 -10.15 8.61 -8.02
N LYS A 106 -8.97 9.15 -8.24
CA LYS A 106 -8.43 9.34 -9.59
C LYS A 106 -8.36 8.03 -10.36
N VAL A 107 -7.84 6.96 -9.74
CA VAL A 107 -7.74 5.63 -10.37
C VAL A 107 -9.12 5.08 -10.69
N ALA A 108 -10.10 5.23 -9.79
CA ALA A 108 -11.48 4.80 -10.03
C ALA A 108 -12.11 5.52 -11.25
N LEU A 109 -11.88 6.83 -11.37
CA LEU A 109 -12.32 7.63 -12.52
C LEU A 109 -11.60 7.24 -13.81
N GLU A 110 -10.28 6.99 -13.76
CA GLU A 110 -9.48 6.56 -14.93
C GLU A 110 -9.93 5.19 -15.47
N LEU A 111 -10.14 4.22 -14.59
CA LEU A 111 -10.57 2.87 -14.95
C LEU A 111 -11.95 2.83 -15.62
N ARG A 112 -12.78 3.83 -15.35
CA ARG A 112 -14.14 3.96 -15.93
C ARG A 112 -14.23 5.01 -17.02
N GLY A 113 -13.09 5.56 -17.47
CA GLY A 113 -13.05 6.55 -18.57
C GLY A 113 -13.59 7.93 -18.21
N ALA A 114 -13.90 8.18 -16.94
CA ALA A 114 -14.50 9.43 -16.46
C ALA A 114 -13.49 10.51 -16.05
N PHE A 115 -12.19 10.19 -15.97
CA PHE A 115 -11.15 11.17 -15.61
C PHE A 115 -10.81 12.12 -16.76
N ARG A 116 -10.87 13.44 -16.52
CA ARG A 116 -10.50 14.47 -17.52
C ARG A 116 -9.02 14.79 -17.48
N LYS A 117 -8.25 14.15 -18.34
CA LYS A 117 -6.79 14.34 -18.47
C LYS A 117 -6.36 15.76 -18.90
N ALA A 118 -7.28 16.57 -19.40
CA ALA A 118 -7.04 17.94 -19.82
C ALA A 118 -6.80 18.91 -18.64
N PHE A 119 -7.15 18.49 -17.41
CA PHE A 119 -7.03 19.30 -16.21
C PHE A 119 -6.14 18.61 -15.17
N ASN A 120 -5.48 19.43 -14.35
CA ASN A 120 -4.69 18.93 -13.24
C ASN A 120 -5.57 18.60 -12.02
N VAL A 121 -5.18 17.57 -11.28
CA VAL A 121 -5.64 17.42 -9.89
C VAL A 121 -5.05 18.59 -9.09
N THR A 122 -5.90 19.46 -8.60
CA THR A 122 -5.49 20.75 -8.03
C THR A 122 -5.65 20.76 -6.52
N PRO A 123 -4.60 21.13 -5.75
CA PRO A 123 -4.71 21.33 -4.32
C PRO A 123 -5.72 22.45 -3.98
N ARG A 124 -6.55 22.21 -2.97
CA ARG A 124 -7.50 23.19 -2.41
C ARG A 124 -7.49 23.05 -0.90
N ASP A 125 -7.63 24.08 -0.15
CA ASP A 125 -7.61 24.21 1.32
C ASP A 125 -7.78 22.88 2.13
N GLY A 126 -6.74 22.06 2.13
CA GLY A 126 -6.69 20.75 2.81
C GLY A 126 -7.22 19.55 2.02
N GLY A 127 -7.69 19.74 0.79
CA GLY A 127 -8.15 18.69 -0.12
C GLY A 127 -7.61 18.81 -1.53
N LEU A 128 -8.14 17.98 -2.43
CA LEU A 128 -7.81 17.97 -3.85
C LEU A 128 -9.09 17.88 -4.68
N ALA A 129 -9.19 18.69 -5.73
CA ALA A 129 -10.21 18.55 -6.76
C ALA A 129 -9.67 17.61 -7.85
N VAL A 130 -10.33 16.48 -8.04
CA VAL A 130 -9.99 15.44 -9.03
C VAL A 130 -10.93 15.63 -10.24
N PRO A 131 -10.43 16.07 -11.41
CA PRO A 131 -11.29 16.38 -12.56
C PRO A 131 -12.00 15.15 -13.11
N CYS A 132 -13.31 15.28 -13.40
CA CYS A 132 -14.09 14.26 -14.08
C CYS A 132 -14.83 14.83 -15.29
N SER A 133 -15.31 13.97 -16.18
CA SER A 133 -16.18 14.36 -17.30
C SER A 133 -17.57 14.72 -16.79
N ASP A 134 -18.33 15.49 -17.59
CA ASP A 134 -19.70 15.85 -17.24
C ASP A 134 -20.57 14.58 -17.16
N ASP A 135 -20.44 13.65 -18.13
CA ASP A 135 -21.10 12.34 -18.08
C ASP A 135 -20.66 11.52 -16.85
N GLY A 136 -19.39 11.66 -16.44
CA GLY A 136 -18.88 11.05 -15.22
C GLY A 136 -19.52 11.65 -13.96
N ALA A 137 -19.71 12.96 -13.94
CA ALA A 137 -20.40 13.65 -12.85
C ALA A 137 -21.89 13.23 -12.76
N ASP A 138 -22.57 13.12 -13.91
CA ASP A 138 -23.93 12.61 -13.97
C ASP A 138 -24.02 11.18 -13.44
N ALA A 139 -23.12 10.31 -13.86
CA ALA A 139 -23.02 8.93 -13.39
C ALA A 139 -22.75 8.82 -11.86
N LEU A 140 -22.02 9.77 -11.29
CA LEU A 140 -21.74 9.80 -9.84
C LEU A 140 -22.95 10.25 -9.01
N GLU A 141 -23.91 10.92 -9.61
CA GLU A 141 -25.18 11.31 -8.97
C GLU A 141 -26.25 10.18 -9.00
N MET A 142 -26.07 9.16 -9.84
CA MET A 142 -26.97 8.01 -9.95
C MET A 142 -26.61 6.93 -8.92
N GLU A 143 -27.55 6.58 -8.02
CA GLU A 143 -27.29 5.68 -6.88
C GLU A 143 -26.77 4.30 -7.29
N ASP A 144 -27.31 3.71 -8.34
CA ASP A 144 -26.95 2.35 -8.79
C ASP A 144 -25.86 2.31 -9.86
N HIS A 145 -25.21 3.44 -10.17
CA HIS A 145 -24.24 3.46 -11.24
C HIS A 145 -22.89 2.86 -10.81
N PRO A 146 -22.27 1.96 -11.62
CA PRO A 146 -21.00 1.29 -11.29
C PRO A 146 -19.82 2.24 -11.04
N LEU A 147 -19.81 3.44 -11.66
CA LEU A 147 -18.79 4.45 -11.40
C LEU A 147 -18.92 5.02 -9.99
N ARG A 148 -20.15 5.33 -9.56
CA ARG A 148 -20.42 5.80 -8.21
C ARG A 148 -19.98 4.79 -7.16
N ALA A 149 -20.34 3.52 -7.32
CA ALA A 149 -19.93 2.45 -6.41
C ALA A 149 -18.41 2.37 -6.30
N ALA A 150 -17.69 2.43 -7.43
CA ALA A 150 -16.20 2.40 -7.44
C ALA A 150 -15.56 3.63 -6.78
N VAL A 151 -16.17 4.82 -6.92
CA VAL A 151 -15.64 6.05 -6.29
C VAL A 151 -15.96 6.08 -4.80
N VAL A 152 -17.16 5.65 -4.40
CA VAL A 152 -17.54 5.53 -2.97
C VAL A 152 -16.65 4.53 -2.24
N ASP A 153 -16.35 3.38 -2.87
CA ASP A 153 -15.39 2.41 -2.34
C ASP A 153 -13.97 3.02 -2.18
N ALA A 154 -13.54 3.79 -3.18
CA ALA A 154 -12.26 4.50 -3.13
C ALA A 154 -12.20 5.63 -2.08
N LEU A 155 -13.36 6.10 -1.60
CA LEU A 155 -13.48 7.09 -0.54
C LEU A 155 -13.35 6.49 0.88
N ASP A 156 -13.44 5.17 1.02
CA ASP A 156 -13.24 4.47 2.29
C ASP A 156 -13.99 5.14 3.46
N GLY A 157 -15.32 5.24 3.33
CA GLY A 157 -16.20 5.88 4.31
C GLY A 157 -16.22 7.42 4.29
N GLY A 158 -15.53 8.05 3.34
CA GLY A 158 -15.60 9.49 3.10
C GLY A 158 -16.86 9.88 2.31
N GLU A 159 -17.24 11.15 2.40
CA GLU A 159 -18.38 11.71 1.67
C GLU A 159 -18.02 11.92 0.19
N LEU A 160 -18.94 11.53 -0.73
CA LEU A 160 -18.82 11.82 -2.15
C LEU A 160 -19.33 13.24 -2.43
N VAL A 161 -18.41 14.14 -2.80
CA VAL A 161 -18.76 15.51 -3.22
C VAL A 161 -18.38 15.72 -4.68
N VAL A 162 -19.39 15.99 -5.49
CA VAL A 162 -19.23 16.35 -6.91
C VAL A 162 -19.51 17.84 -7.07
N VAL A 163 -18.53 18.57 -7.60
CA VAL A 163 -18.66 20.01 -7.90
C VAL A 163 -18.65 20.19 -9.40
N ARG A 164 -19.69 20.85 -9.94
CA ARG A 164 -19.80 21.14 -11.35
C ARG A 164 -19.21 22.53 -11.67
N ALA A 165 -18.69 22.66 -12.89
CA ALA A 165 -18.14 23.92 -13.40
C ALA A 165 -17.01 24.54 -12.55
N VAL A 166 -16.14 23.69 -12.01
CA VAL A 166 -14.94 24.15 -11.28
C VAL A 166 -13.91 24.71 -12.27
N ALA A 167 -13.43 25.92 -12.03
CA ALA A 167 -12.28 26.46 -12.74
C ALA A 167 -11.01 25.72 -12.27
N LEU A 168 -10.56 24.77 -13.06
CA LEU A 168 -9.29 24.07 -12.83
C LEU A 168 -8.25 24.55 -13.83
N PRO A 169 -6.98 24.72 -13.40
CA PRO A 169 -5.93 25.03 -14.34
C PRO A 169 -5.82 23.87 -15.32
N ALA A 170 -5.84 24.20 -16.62
CA ALA A 170 -5.54 23.23 -17.66
C ALA A 170 -4.23 22.52 -17.30
N ALA A 171 -4.19 21.22 -17.52
CA ALA A 171 -2.95 20.45 -17.39
C ALA A 171 -1.95 21.08 -18.38
N LYS A 172 -1.17 22.05 -17.92
CA LYS A 172 -0.05 22.57 -18.71
C LYS A 172 0.73 21.35 -19.12
N ARG A 173 0.96 21.19 -20.42
CA ARG A 173 1.85 20.16 -20.94
C ARG A 173 3.14 20.30 -20.15
N PHE A 174 3.34 19.46 -19.15
CA PHE A 174 4.57 19.41 -18.33
C PHE A 174 5.81 19.20 -19.20
N ARG A 175 5.61 18.88 -20.50
CA ARG A 175 6.64 18.79 -21.53
C ARG A 175 7.25 20.12 -21.96
N GLU A 176 6.55 21.25 -21.84
CA GLU A 176 7.09 22.54 -22.32
C GLU A 176 7.96 23.27 -21.28
N GLN A 177 7.98 22.83 -20.02
CA GLN A 177 8.85 23.46 -19.00
C GLN A 177 10.12 22.68 -18.66
N ARG A 178 10.35 21.49 -19.23
CA ARG A 178 11.68 20.88 -19.17
C ARG A 178 12.59 21.60 -20.18
N ARG A 179 13.35 22.58 -19.72
CA ARG A 179 14.46 23.19 -20.47
C ARG A 179 15.59 22.14 -20.58
N GLY A 180 15.45 21.18 -21.47
CA GLY A 180 16.45 20.14 -21.69
C GLY A 180 15.90 18.92 -22.45
N PRO A 181 16.77 18.07 -22.98
CA PRO A 181 16.37 16.87 -23.69
C PRO A 181 15.58 15.93 -22.78
N SER A 182 14.59 15.23 -23.33
CA SER A 182 13.90 14.18 -22.58
C SER A 182 14.84 13.01 -22.31
N LEU A 183 14.51 12.17 -21.31
CA LEU A 183 15.27 10.94 -21.05
C LEU A 183 15.38 10.04 -22.30
N ALA A 184 14.33 10.00 -23.12
CA ALA A 184 14.34 9.26 -24.39
C ALA A 184 15.31 9.88 -25.40
N ASP A 185 15.38 11.20 -25.48
CA ASP A 185 16.31 11.89 -26.38
C ASP A 185 17.77 11.69 -25.95
N VAL A 186 18.05 11.79 -24.64
CA VAL A 186 19.39 11.51 -24.08
C VAL A 186 19.83 10.08 -24.41
N VAL A 187 18.96 9.11 -24.20
CA VAL A 187 19.30 7.72 -24.49
C VAL A 187 19.46 7.48 -26.00
N LYS A 188 18.56 8.02 -26.81
CA LYS A 188 18.63 7.89 -28.27
C LYS A 188 19.87 8.49 -28.88
N SER A 189 20.37 9.60 -28.31
CA SER A 189 21.59 10.27 -28.83
C SER A 189 22.85 9.42 -28.65
N ARG A 190 22.93 8.61 -27.58
CA ARG A 190 24.08 7.76 -27.25
C ARG A 190 23.89 6.31 -27.67
N CYS A 191 22.63 5.84 -27.64
CA CYS A 191 22.26 4.46 -27.96
C CYS A 191 21.17 4.45 -29.06
N PRO A 192 21.51 4.81 -30.30
CA PRO A 192 20.54 4.85 -31.40
C PRO A 192 19.96 3.45 -31.65
N GLY A 193 18.64 3.39 -31.80
CA GLY A 193 17.92 2.11 -31.98
C GLY A 193 17.58 1.36 -30.69
N PHE A 194 18.08 1.78 -29.53
CA PHE A 194 17.65 1.22 -28.26
C PHE A 194 16.29 1.81 -27.85
N HIS A 195 15.34 0.95 -27.62
CA HIS A 195 14.02 1.30 -27.14
C HIS A 195 13.85 0.75 -25.70
N PRO A 196 14.20 1.55 -24.69
CA PRO A 196 13.95 1.13 -23.32
C PRO A 196 12.45 1.01 -23.12
N GLY A 197 12.02 -0.09 -22.58
CA GLY A 197 10.64 -0.24 -22.14
C GLY A 197 10.28 0.77 -21.03
N LYS A 198 9.56 0.34 -20.05
CA LYS A 198 9.19 1.19 -18.90
C LYS A 198 10.38 1.44 -17.99
N TRP A 199 10.76 2.69 -17.78
CA TRP A 199 11.74 3.08 -16.78
C TRP A 199 11.23 2.80 -15.36
N THR A 200 12.07 2.25 -14.50
CA THR A 200 11.71 1.94 -13.12
C THR A 200 12.37 2.93 -12.17
N ARG A 201 11.58 3.57 -11.31
CA ARG A 201 12.09 4.41 -10.22
C ARG A 201 12.15 3.63 -8.92
N LEU A 202 13.20 3.86 -8.13
CA LEU A 202 13.30 3.44 -6.74
C LEU A 202 13.16 4.69 -5.87
N GLY A 203 12.07 4.77 -5.09
CA GLY A 203 11.79 6.00 -4.34
C GLY A 203 11.57 7.22 -5.24
N GLY A 204 11.93 8.40 -4.71
CA GLY A 204 11.78 9.68 -5.42
C GLY A 204 13.00 10.09 -6.24
N ASP A 205 14.19 9.63 -5.88
CA ASP A 205 15.49 10.17 -6.29
C ASP A 205 16.39 9.20 -7.08
N ALA A 206 15.96 7.97 -7.31
CA ALA A 206 16.75 6.97 -8.01
C ALA A 206 16.04 6.38 -9.23
N LEU A 207 16.79 6.15 -10.31
CA LEU A 207 16.36 5.53 -11.55
C LEU A 207 17.07 4.19 -11.74
N LEU A 208 16.33 3.15 -12.07
CA LEU A 208 16.88 1.91 -12.60
C LEU A 208 16.86 1.96 -14.12
N VAL A 209 18.03 1.82 -14.74
CA VAL A 209 18.16 1.63 -16.18
C VAL A 209 18.22 0.14 -16.51
N PRO A 210 17.65 -0.29 -17.64
CA PRO A 210 17.69 -1.70 -18.05
C PRO A 210 19.12 -2.25 -18.16
N ALA A 211 19.35 -3.48 -17.75
CA ALA A 211 20.65 -4.15 -17.93
C ALA A 211 21.11 -4.18 -19.40
N ALA A 212 20.16 -4.30 -20.33
CA ALA A 212 20.43 -4.36 -21.76
C ALA A 212 20.75 -2.99 -22.40
N LEU A 213 20.74 -1.88 -21.64
CA LEU A 213 21.09 -0.56 -22.20
C LEU A 213 22.56 -0.55 -22.64
N PRO A 214 22.87 -0.36 -23.95
CA PRO A 214 24.22 -0.54 -24.50
C PRO A 214 25.10 0.73 -24.29
N ALA A 215 25.16 1.23 -23.05
CA ALA A 215 26.03 2.33 -22.64
C ALA A 215 27.05 1.82 -21.62
N ALA A 216 28.28 2.29 -21.71
CA ALA A 216 29.34 1.91 -20.78
C ALA A 216 29.02 2.42 -19.37
N ASP A 217 29.39 1.66 -18.33
CA ASP A 217 29.17 2.05 -16.93
C ASP A 217 30.06 3.22 -16.51
N ASP A 218 31.21 3.39 -17.16
CA ASP A 218 32.22 4.42 -16.92
C ASP A 218 32.06 5.66 -17.82
N ASP A 219 30.85 5.97 -18.32
CA ASP A 219 30.52 7.20 -19.05
C ASP A 219 29.81 8.22 -18.11
N PRO A 220 30.55 8.98 -17.28
CA PRO A 220 29.94 9.86 -16.27
C PRO A 220 29.11 10.99 -16.90
N GLU A 221 29.50 11.49 -18.07
CA GLU A 221 28.73 12.55 -18.74
C GLU A 221 27.36 12.07 -19.21
N PHE A 222 27.31 10.85 -19.74
CA PHE A 222 26.04 10.24 -20.14
C PHE A 222 25.12 9.99 -18.91
N TRP A 223 25.66 9.45 -17.83
CA TRP A 223 24.84 9.16 -16.63
C TRP A 223 24.40 10.44 -15.92
N GLU A 224 25.19 11.52 -15.96
CA GLU A 224 24.76 12.83 -15.48
C GLU A 224 23.60 13.38 -16.33
N ALA A 225 23.67 13.28 -17.67
CA ALA A 225 22.59 13.67 -18.56
C ALA A 225 21.31 12.84 -18.35
N VAL A 226 21.45 11.52 -18.12
CA VAL A 226 20.36 10.61 -17.78
C VAL A 226 19.70 11.01 -16.44
N ALA A 227 20.49 11.28 -15.41
CA ALA A 227 20.00 11.70 -14.11
C ALA A 227 19.25 13.02 -14.18
N THR A 228 19.81 14.00 -14.87
CA THR A 228 19.20 15.33 -15.10
C THR A 228 17.90 15.21 -15.87
N ALA A 229 17.88 14.49 -16.99
CA ALA A 229 16.68 14.29 -17.82
C ALA A 229 15.58 13.51 -17.07
N ALA A 230 15.98 12.57 -16.22
CA ALA A 230 15.06 11.85 -15.35
C ALA A 230 14.60 12.63 -14.12
N GLY A 231 15.33 13.71 -13.73
CA GLY A 231 15.11 14.44 -12.49
C GLY A 231 15.32 13.54 -11.27
N CYS A 232 16.46 12.85 -11.20
CA CYS A 232 16.84 11.99 -10.10
C CYS A 232 18.31 12.24 -9.71
N ALA A 233 18.66 11.93 -8.46
CA ALA A 233 20.02 12.07 -7.96
C ALA A 233 20.88 10.85 -8.21
N LYS A 234 20.26 9.69 -8.45
CA LYS A 234 20.97 8.40 -8.53
C LYS A 234 20.50 7.61 -9.75
N VAL A 235 21.46 6.96 -10.39
CA VAL A 235 21.18 6.05 -11.51
C VAL A 235 21.86 4.71 -11.23
N PHE A 236 21.10 3.64 -11.33
CA PHE A 236 21.59 2.27 -11.17
C PHE A 236 21.31 1.47 -12.43
N ARG A 237 22.25 0.62 -12.83
CA ARG A 237 21.98 -0.44 -13.81
C ARG A 237 21.24 -1.57 -13.09
N ASP A 238 20.09 -1.95 -13.61
CA ASP A 238 19.35 -3.08 -13.07
C ASP A 238 20.06 -4.40 -13.42
N ALA A 239 19.94 -5.38 -12.55
CA ALA A 239 20.54 -6.68 -12.72
C ALA A 239 19.65 -7.74 -12.08
N GLU A 240 19.88 -8.99 -12.49
CA GLU A 240 19.22 -10.13 -11.83
C GLU A 240 19.67 -10.27 -10.38
N VAL A 241 18.74 -10.73 -9.55
CA VAL A 241 19.03 -11.05 -8.16
C VAL A 241 19.97 -12.25 -8.12
N ALA A 242 21.02 -12.16 -7.31
CA ALA A 242 21.96 -13.26 -7.16
C ALA A 242 21.24 -14.54 -6.70
N PRO A 243 21.63 -15.72 -7.22
CA PRO A 243 21.07 -16.99 -6.77
C PRO A 243 21.67 -17.48 -5.45
N ASP A 244 22.23 -16.56 -4.67
CA ASP A 244 22.69 -16.81 -3.31
C ASP A 244 21.51 -16.93 -2.34
N GLY A 245 21.71 -17.58 -1.20
CA GLY A 245 20.66 -17.78 -0.21
C GLY A 245 20.12 -16.48 0.39
N ILE A 246 20.87 -15.36 0.31
CA ILE A 246 20.51 -14.05 0.84
C ILE A 246 19.86 -13.13 -0.19
N ARG A 247 19.77 -13.56 -1.46
CA ARG A 247 19.12 -12.83 -2.57
C ARG A 247 19.74 -11.43 -2.77
N SER A 248 21.07 -11.36 -2.80
CA SER A 248 21.80 -10.12 -3.01
C SER A 248 21.42 -9.42 -4.31
N SER A 249 21.42 -8.10 -4.28
CA SER A 249 21.28 -7.29 -5.48
C SER A 249 22.61 -7.24 -6.22
N ASN A 250 22.59 -7.43 -7.55
CA ASN A 250 23.75 -7.29 -8.42
C ASN A 250 23.74 -5.93 -9.16
N ARG A 251 22.96 -4.96 -8.70
CA ARG A 251 22.89 -3.64 -9.31
C ARG A 251 24.18 -2.89 -9.19
N THR A 252 24.53 -2.17 -10.25
CA THR A 252 25.68 -1.27 -10.26
C THR A 252 25.23 0.17 -10.09
N LEU A 253 25.86 0.95 -9.23
CA LEU A 253 25.67 2.39 -9.16
C LEU A 253 26.45 3.03 -10.31
N LEU A 254 25.72 3.71 -11.21
CA LEU A 254 26.31 4.41 -12.37
C LEU A 254 26.55 5.89 -12.10
N ARG A 255 25.67 6.50 -11.26
CA ARG A 255 25.77 7.89 -10.84
C ARG A 255 25.16 8.05 -9.46
N GLY A 256 25.88 8.72 -8.55
CA GLY A 256 25.45 9.15 -7.23
C GLY A 256 25.90 10.57 -6.93
N PRO A 257 25.40 11.21 -5.85
CA PRO A 257 25.80 12.56 -5.44
C PRO A 257 27.23 12.68 -4.89
N GLY A 258 27.93 11.59 -4.64
CA GLY A 258 29.24 11.51 -4.01
C GLY A 258 29.15 11.37 -2.49
N GLY A 259 29.56 10.22 -1.96
CA GLY A 259 29.58 9.98 -0.52
C GLY A 259 29.30 8.53 -0.11
N ALA A 260 29.37 8.27 1.19
CA ALA A 260 29.23 6.93 1.75
C ALA A 260 27.83 6.30 1.55
N ASP A 261 26.80 7.13 1.33
CA ASP A 261 25.40 6.69 1.16
C ASP A 261 24.92 6.80 -0.30
N ASP A 262 25.80 6.85 -1.28
CA ASP A 262 25.45 6.99 -2.69
C ASP A 262 24.49 5.92 -3.20
N ALA A 263 24.68 4.68 -2.76
CA ALA A 263 23.80 3.56 -3.11
C ALA A 263 22.54 3.47 -2.24
N TRP A 264 22.41 4.32 -1.21
CA TRP A 264 21.27 4.30 -0.31
C TRP A 264 20.01 4.91 -0.98
N VAL A 265 18.93 4.15 -1.02
CA VAL A 265 17.63 4.56 -1.57
C VAL A 265 16.57 4.52 -0.47
N THR A 266 15.65 5.48 -0.50
CA THR A 266 14.53 5.54 0.44
C THR A 266 13.20 5.45 -0.28
N ILE A 267 12.32 4.55 0.16
CA ILE A 267 10.96 4.38 -0.35
C ILE A 267 9.99 4.63 0.80
N ARG A 268 8.89 5.33 0.50
CA ARG A 268 7.79 5.54 1.46
C ARG A 268 6.55 4.81 0.95
N GLU A 269 6.02 3.91 1.77
CA GLU A 269 4.80 3.16 1.47
C GLU A 269 3.94 3.08 2.73
N GLY A 270 2.65 3.45 2.63
CA GLY A 270 1.71 3.37 3.74
C GLY A 270 2.12 4.14 5.01
N GLY A 271 2.91 5.21 4.87
CA GLY A 271 3.45 5.97 5.99
C GLY A 271 4.68 5.34 6.65
N VAL A 272 5.18 4.22 6.13
CA VAL A 272 6.42 3.57 6.57
C VAL A 272 7.57 3.93 5.62
N VAL A 273 8.74 4.18 6.17
CA VAL A 273 9.98 4.50 5.45
C VAL A 273 10.85 3.25 5.36
N TYR A 274 11.25 2.88 4.16
CA TYR A 274 12.16 1.79 3.88
C TYR A 274 13.41 2.34 3.20
N GLY A 275 14.55 2.31 3.87
CA GLY A 275 15.84 2.65 3.30
C GLY A 275 16.67 1.38 3.09
N PHE A 276 17.46 1.35 2.03
CA PHE A 276 18.35 0.23 1.73
C PHE A 276 19.42 0.64 0.73
N ASP A 277 20.54 -0.04 0.79
CA ASP A 277 21.56 0.01 -0.25
C ASP A 277 21.08 -0.79 -1.46
N ALA A 278 20.83 -0.09 -2.58
CA ALA A 278 20.24 -0.70 -3.77
C ALA A 278 21.23 -1.65 -4.48
N THR A 279 22.52 -1.58 -4.21
CA THR A 279 23.52 -2.51 -4.74
C THR A 279 23.61 -3.81 -3.92
N ALA A 280 23.13 -3.80 -2.67
CA ALA A 280 23.19 -4.95 -1.78
C ALA A 280 21.85 -5.62 -1.56
N THR A 281 20.76 -4.85 -1.55
CA THR A 281 19.45 -5.34 -1.14
C THR A 281 18.42 -5.15 -2.25
N MET A 282 17.64 -6.19 -2.52
CA MET A 282 16.53 -6.15 -3.46
C MET A 282 15.25 -5.66 -2.77
N PHE A 283 14.56 -4.69 -3.36
CA PHE A 283 13.26 -4.24 -2.89
C PHE A 283 12.12 -4.73 -3.81
N ALA A 284 11.29 -5.63 -3.29
CA ALA A 284 10.17 -6.20 -4.02
C ALA A 284 8.96 -5.23 -4.00
N LYS A 285 8.86 -4.31 -4.97
CA LYS A 285 7.74 -3.36 -5.11
C LYS A 285 6.36 -4.04 -5.16
N GLY A 286 6.27 -5.22 -5.79
CA GLY A 286 5.02 -5.97 -5.94
C GLY A 286 4.43 -6.52 -4.64
N ASN A 287 5.13 -6.42 -3.50
CA ASN A 287 4.63 -6.85 -2.19
C ASN A 287 3.98 -5.71 -1.40
N ASN A 288 3.71 -4.56 -2.03
CA ASN A 288 3.15 -3.38 -1.36
C ASN A 288 1.81 -3.68 -0.67
N THR A 289 0.88 -4.34 -1.35
CA THR A 289 -0.44 -4.69 -0.79
C THR A 289 -0.31 -5.48 0.51
N GLU A 290 0.64 -6.42 0.56
CA GLU A 290 0.86 -7.23 1.75
C GLU A 290 1.52 -6.44 2.89
N ARG A 291 2.50 -5.58 2.58
CA ARG A 291 3.05 -4.65 3.58
C ARG A 291 1.99 -3.72 4.16
N MET A 292 1.09 -3.21 3.30
CA MET A 292 -0.03 -2.38 3.75
C MET A 292 -0.99 -3.16 4.64
N ARG A 293 -1.32 -4.42 4.27
CA ARG A 293 -2.19 -5.30 5.05
C ARG A 293 -1.63 -5.58 6.46
N HIS A 294 -0.31 -5.80 6.59
CA HIS A 294 0.33 -5.97 7.89
C HIS A 294 0.17 -4.72 8.78
N GLY A 295 0.14 -3.54 8.20
CA GLY A 295 -0.13 -2.29 8.92
C GLY A 295 -1.58 -2.14 9.41
N THR A 296 -2.52 -2.96 8.93
CA THR A 296 -3.92 -2.93 9.38
C THR A 296 -4.22 -3.90 10.51
N PHE A 297 -3.28 -4.77 10.89
CA PHE A 297 -3.50 -5.71 11.97
C PHE A 297 -3.56 -4.99 13.32
N ALA A 298 -4.55 -5.32 14.14
CA ALA A 298 -4.64 -4.86 15.51
C ALA A 298 -3.70 -5.70 16.39
N CYS A 299 -2.45 -5.26 16.55
CA CYS A 299 -1.41 -5.99 17.28
C CYS A 299 -1.03 -5.31 18.61
N ALA A 300 -1.87 -4.43 19.14
CA ALA A 300 -1.57 -3.72 20.38
C ALA A 300 -1.27 -4.70 21.53
N GLY A 301 -0.09 -4.54 22.16
CA GLY A 301 0.39 -5.42 23.21
C GLY A 301 1.04 -6.73 22.74
N GLU A 302 1.00 -7.06 21.42
CA GLU A 302 1.60 -8.28 20.91
C GLU A 302 3.13 -8.19 20.80
N THR A 303 3.78 -9.32 21.06
CA THR A 303 5.18 -9.59 20.68
C THR A 303 5.21 -10.30 19.35
N VAL A 304 5.89 -9.70 18.37
CA VAL A 304 6.06 -10.27 17.04
C VAL A 304 7.44 -10.91 16.92
N VAL A 305 7.51 -12.08 16.29
CA VAL A 305 8.77 -12.66 15.80
C VAL A 305 8.72 -12.71 14.27
N ASP A 306 9.60 -11.95 13.63
CA ASP A 306 9.77 -11.98 12.17
C ASP A 306 11.01 -12.79 11.84
N LEU A 307 10.80 -14.02 11.34
CA LEU A 307 11.88 -14.97 11.07
C LEU A 307 12.69 -14.65 9.80
N TYR A 308 12.18 -13.72 8.97
CA TYR A 308 12.80 -13.33 7.70
C TYR A 308 12.62 -11.83 7.47
N ALA A 309 13.10 -11.01 8.41
CA ALA A 309 12.70 -9.61 8.52
C ALA A 309 13.15 -8.74 7.34
N GLY A 310 14.23 -9.11 6.64
CA GLY A 310 14.76 -8.27 5.59
C GLY A 310 15.11 -6.88 6.13
N ILE A 311 14.73 -5.85 5.41
CA ILE A 311 14.86 -4.45 5.85
C ILE A 311 13.71 -3.99 6.75
N GLY A 312 12.88 -4.91 7.25
CA GLY A 312 11.69 -4.64 8.06
C GLY A 312 10.39 -4.66 7.26
N TYR A 313 10.32 -5.47 6.21
CA TYR A 313 9.17 -5.46 5.29
C TYR A 313 7.83 -5.63 5.99
N PHE A 314 7.76 -6.50 6.99
CA PHE A 314 6.54 -6.79 7.77
C PHE A 314 6.64 -6.30 9.20
N SER A 315 7.81 -6.35 9.83
CA SER A 315 8.05 -5.88 11.19
C SER A 315 7.73 -4.37 11.34
N LEU A 316 8.15 -3.53 10.37
CA LEU A 316 7.90 -2.09 10.44
C LEU A 316 6.40 -1.74 10.39
N PRO A 317 5.59 -2.25 9.44
CA PRO A 317 4.15 -2.00 9.45
C PRO A 317 3.49 -2.43 10.75
N LEU A 318 3.86 -3.59 11.31
CA LEU A 318 3.31 -4.08 12.58
C LEU A 318 3.66 -3.17 13.76
N LEU A 319 4.92 -2.68 13.82
CA LEU A 319 5.37 -1.77 14.89
C LEU A 319 4.80 -0.36 14.75
N VAL A 320 4.78 0.19 13.53
CA VAL A 320 4.46 1.61 13.26
C VAL A 320 2.97 1.85 13.15
N LYS A 321 2.23 0.90 12.58
CA LYS A 321 0.80 1.00 12.27
C LYS A 321 -0.05 0.05 13.09
N GLY A 322 0.36 -1.23 13.18
CA GLY A 322 -0.36 -2.27 13.91
C GLY A 322 -0.29 -2.12 15.43
N GLY A 323 0.65 -1.32 15.95
CA GLY A 323 0.79 -1.07 17.39
C GLY A 323 1.45 -2.20 18.17
N ALA A 324 2.16 -3.14 17.51
CA ALA A 324 2.88 -4.21 18.20
C ALA A 324 3.77 -3.65 19.31
N ALA A 325 3.73 -4.29 20.48
CA ALA A 325 4.51 -3.84 21.64
C ALA A 325 6.01 -4.07 21.42
N PHE A 326 6.36 -5.22 20.87
CA PHE A 326 7.75 -5.60 20.65
C PHE A 326 7.89 -6.44 19.37
N ALA A 327 9.05 -6.31 18.67
CA ALA A 327 9.39 -7.17 17.54
C ALA A 327 10.80 -7.75 17.68
N HIS A 328 10.91 -9.06 17.63
CA HIS A 328 12.15 -9.77 17.36
C HIS A 328 12.31 -9.97 15.86
N CYS A 329 13.32 -9.38 15.26
CA CYS A 329 13.55 -9.37 13.82
C CYS A 329 14.80 -10.20 13.51
N CYS A 330 14.65 -11.38 12.88
CA CYS A 330 15.76 -12.22 12.44
C CYS A 330 16.11 -11.89 10.99
N GLU A 331 17.37 -11.56 10.73
CA GLU A 331 17.85 -11.28 9.38
C GLU A 331 19.28 -11.83 9.17
N TRP A 332 19.43 -12.62 8.14
CA TRP A 332 20.66 -13.36 7.88
C TRP A 332 21.76 -12.49 7.28
N ALA A 333 21.41 -11.65 6.30
CA ALA A 333 22.38 -10.81 5.59
C ALA A 333 22.83 -9.61 6.44
N PRO A 334 24.13 -9.46 6.75
CA PRO A 334 24.61 -8.40 7.65
C PRO A 334 24.26 -6.99 7.17
N ARG A 335 24.39 -6.70 5.86
CA ARG A 335 24.06 -5.40 5.26
C ARG A 335 22.57 -5.10 5.34
N THR A 336 21.73 -6.11 5.16
CA THR A 336 20.27 -5.99 5.28
C THR A 336 19.85 -5.80 6.73
N ALA A 337 20.49 -6.50 7.69
CA ALA A 337 20.27 -6.31 9.12
C ALA A 337 20.64 -4.89 9.58
N GLU A 338 21.71 -4.31 9.02
CA GLU A 338 22.07 -2.91 9.31
C GLU A 338 21.04 -1.94 8.69
N ALA A 339 20.58 -2.19 7.48
CA ALA A 339 19.50 -1.42 6.86
C ALA A 339 18.21 -1.48 7.71
N LEU A 340 17.87 -2.66 8.26
CA LEU A 340 16.76 -2.82 9.19
C LEU A 340 16.90 -1.95 10.44
N ARG A 341 18.08 -1.91 11.06
CA ARG A 341 18.33 -1.02 12.24
C ARG A 341 18.19 0.45 11.88
N ARG A 342 18.68 0.88 10.71
CA ARG A 342 18.49 2.25 10.21
C ARG A 342 17.03 2.56 9.98
N ASN A 343 16.26 1.62 9.42
CA ASN A 343 14.84 1.78 9.14
C ASN A 343 13.99 1.87 10.43
N LEU A 344 14.28 1.05 11.43
CA LEU A 344 13.59 1.12 12.72
C LEU A 344 13.76 2.52 13.34
N ARG A 345 14.98 3.06 13.36
CA ARG A 345 15.26 4.42 13.82
C ARG A 345 14.58 5.48 12.96
N ALA A 346 14.64 5.35 11.62
CA ALA A 346 14.06 6.32 10.69
C ALA A 346 12.53 6.40 10.76
N ASN A 347 11.88 5.34 11.25
CA ASN A 347 10.44 5.30 11.53
C ASN A 347 10.07 5.69 12.97
N GLY A 348 11.03 6.14 13.78
CA GLY A 348 10.80 6.55 15.17
C GLY A 348 10.43 5.40 16.11
N VAL A 349 10.82 4.16 15.78
CA VAL A 349 10.59 3.02 16.68
C VAL A 349 11.59 3.09 17.82
N ASP A 350 11.09 3.15 19.05
CA ASP A 350 11.94 3.18 20.24
C ASP A 350 12.78 1.91 20.37
N ALA A 351 14.05 2.06 20.78
CA ALA A 351 15.00 0.95 20.89
C ALA A 351 14.56 -0.14 21.89
N SER A 352 13.70 0.20 22.85
CA SER A 352 13.10 -0.75 23.81
C SER A 352 12.01 -1.63 23.19
N ARG A 353 11.59 -1.35 21.93
CA ARG A 353 10.48 -2.06 21.26
C ARG A 353 10.93 -3.04 20.19
N TYR A 354 12.22 -3.27 20.02
CA TYR A 354 12.72 -4.23 19.05
C TYR A 354 14.06 -4.84 19.42
N ALA A 355 14.32 -6.02 18.88
CA ALA A 355 15.64 -6.64 18.87
C ALA A 355 15.93 -7.20 17.46
N VAL A 356 17.13 -6.88 16.93
CA VAL A 356 17.59 -7.40 15.63
C VAL A 356 18.59 -8.52 15.86
N HIS A 357 18.20 -9.72 15.49
CA HIS A 357 19.01 -10.94 15.54
C HIS A 357 19.67 -11.14 14.18
N ALA A 358 20.91 -10.66 14.06
CA ALA A 358 21.68 -10.83 12.83
C ALA A 358 22.28 -12.24 12.76
N GLY A 359 22.06 -12.95 11.66
CA GLY A 359 22.49 -14.32 11.42
C GLY A 359 21.35 -15.30 11.18
N ASP A 360 21.65 -16.59 11.29
CA ASP A 360 20.69 -17.64 11.05
C ASP A 360 19.55 -17.61 12.07
N ASN A 361 18.30 -17.61 11.59
CA ASN A 361 17.11 -17.65 12.43
C ASN A 361 17.03 -18.97 13.24
N ALA A 362 17.58 -20.07 12.75
CA ALA A 362 17.65 -21.32 13.49
C ALA A 362 18.51 -21.21 14.76
N ALA A 363 19.54 -20.35 14.74
CA ALA A 363 20.35 -20.07 15.92
C ALA A 363 19.68 -19.07 16.90
N ALA A 364 18.81 -18.20 16.38
CA ALA A 364 18.07 -17.23 17.19
C ALA A 364 16.82 -17.82 17.84
N ALA A 365 16.06 -18.66 17.12
CA ALA A 365 14.77 -19.16 17.53
C ALA A 365 14.71 -19.86 18.90
N PRO A 366 15.72 -20.66 19.32
CA PRO A 366 15.72 -21.26 20.66
C PRO A 366 15.67 -20.24 21.80
N LYS A 367 16.27 -19.05 21.60
CA LYS A 367 16.24 -17.95 22.58
C LYS A 367 14.91 -17.19 22.58
N LEU A 368 14.11 -17.39 21.57
CA LEU A 368 12.81 -16.75 21.37
C LEU A 368 11.63 -17.71 21.63
N ALA A 369 11.93 -18.91 22.15
CA ALA A 369 10.92 -19.95 22.41
C ALA A 369 9.79 -19.40 23.30
N GLY A 370 8.54 -19.55 22.84
CA GLY A 370 7.35 -19.15 23.60
C GLY A 370 7.14 -17.64 23.76
N LEU A 371 7.82 -16.77 23.00
CA LEU A 371 7.69 -15.31 23.14
C LEU A 371 6.65 -14.67 22.19
N ALA A 372 6.34 -15.32 21.06
CA ALA A 372 5.56 -14.69 20.00
C ALA A 372 4.04 -14.85 20.20
N ASP A 373 3.32 -13.74 20.10
CA ASP A 373 1.87 -13.74 19.84
C ASP A 373 1.62 -13.89 18.32
N ARG A 374 2.57 -13.39 17.51
CA ARG A 374 2.49 -13.35 16.05
C ARG A 374 3.84 -13.68 15.43
N VAL A 375 3.84 -14.51 14.39
CA VAL A 375 5.06 -14.88 13.65
C VAL A 375 4.91 -14.52 12.18
N SER A 376 5.87 -13.77 11.63
CA SER A 376 5.99 -13.52 10.19
C SER A 376 6.99 -14.48 9.55
N LEU A 377 6.59 -15.12 8.46
CA LEU A 377 7.38 -16.08 7.68
C LEU A 377 7.50 -15.57 6.23
N GLY A 378 8.09 -14.38 6.06
CA GLY A 378 8.09 -13.57 4.84
C GLY A 378 9.06 -14.03 3.75
N LEU A 379 9.44 -15.30 3.68
CA LEU A 379 10.36 -15.83 2.69
C LEU A 379 9.63 -16.45 1.49
N THR A 380 10.06 -16.08 0.28
CA THR A 380 9.65 -16.72 -0.99
C THR A 380 10.87 -17.30 -1.71
N PRO A 381 10.77 -18.37 -2.50
CA PRO A 381 9.54 -19.01 -2.94
C PRO A 381 8.82 -19.82 -1.87
N SER A 382 9.48 -20.21 -0.78
CA SER A 382 8.88 -20.99 0.31
C SER A 382 9.51 -20.64 1.64
N SER A 383 8.69 -20.55 2.69
CA SER A 383 9.11 -20.36 4.08
C SER A 383 9.13 -21.64 4.91
N ARG A 384 8.94 -22.82 4.28
CA ARG A 384 8.73 -24.12 4.96
C ARG A 384 9.82 -24.48 5.96
N ALA A 385 11.09 -24.13 5.67
CA ALA A 385 12.20 -24.36 6.59
C ALA A 385 12.03 -23.64 7.96
N GLY A 386 11.31 -22.53 7.99
CA GLY A 386 11.03 -21.78 9.21
C GLY A 386 9.77 -22.23 9.97
N TRP A 387 8.93 -23.11 9.44
CA TRP A 387 7.69 -23.50 10.09
C TRP A 387 7.90 -24.20 11.45
N PRO A 388 8.87 -25.13 11.60
CA PRO A 388 9.19 -25.68 12.93
C PRO A 388 9.67 -24.60 13.91
N LEU A 389 10.42 -23.60 13.42
CA LEU A 389 10.87 -22.48 14.25
C LEU A 389 9.68 -21.59 14.67
N ALA A 390 8.71 -21.37 13.79
CA ALA A 390 7.49 -20.65 14.14
C ALA A 390 6.71 -21.36 15.24
N CYS A 391 6.58 -22.68 15.16
CA CYS A 391 5.99 -23.49 16.24
C CYS A 391 6.76 -23.36 17.56
N LEU A 392 8.08 -23.27 17.53
CA LEU A 392 8.92 -23.12 18.72
C LEU A 392 8.74 -21.75 19.39
N VAL A 393 8.73 -20.67 18.59
CA VAL A 393 8.69 -19.30 19.12
C VAL A 393 7.31 -18.85 19.54
N LEU A 394 6.24 -19.48 19.05
CA LEU A 394 4.86 -19.14 19.39
C LEU A 394 4.56 -19.46 20.86
N LYS A 395 3.87 -18.53 21.55
CA LYS A 395 3.44 -18.70 22.96
C LYS A 395 2.59 -19.95 23.17
N ASP A 396 2.60 -20.47 24.38
CA ASP A 396 1.72 -21.59 24.77
C ASP A 396 0.25 -21.19 24.79
N ALA A 397 -0.05 -19.92 24.91
CA ALA A 397 -1.42 -19.38 24.79
C ALA A 397 -1.98 -19.40 23.35
N GLY A 398 -1.13 -19.71 22.37
CA GLY A 398 -1.50 -19.64 20.96
C GLY A 398 -1.09 -18.33 20.30
N GLY A 399 -1.47 -18.16 19.04
CA GLY A 399 -1.19 -16.97 18.26
C GLY A 399 -1.41 -17.15 16.76
N VAL A 400 -0.82 -16.28 15.95
CA VAL A 400 -1.02 -16.25 14.49
C VAL A 400 0.31 -16.34 13.76
N CYS A 401 0.36 -17.17 12.72
CA CYS A 401 1.50 -17.27 11.80
C CYS A 401 1.10 -16.76 10.40
N HIS A 402 1.85 -15.81 9.84
CA HIS A 402 1.70 -15.31 8.48
C HIS A 402 2.69 -16.06 7.57
N VAL A 403 2.18 -16.98 6.78
CA VAL A 403 3.00 -17.93 6.01
C VAL A 403 3.01 -17.58 4.55
N HIS A 404 4.17 -17.19 4.03
CA HIS A 404 4.36 -16.83 2.62
C HIS A 404 4.87 -18.02 1.80
N GLU A 405 4.28 -18.22 0.63
CA GLU A 405 4.74 -19.23 -0.33
C GLU A 405 4.33 -18.86 -1.76
N ASN A 406 5.14 -19.27 -2.75
CA ASN A 406 4.76 -19.23 -4.15
C ASN A 406 4.05 -20.54 -4.49
N VAL A 407 2.77 -20.46 -4.83
CA VAL A 407 1.91 -21.62 -5.07
C VAL A 407 1.55 -21.70 -6.54
N LYS A 408 1.80 -22.86 -7.15
CA LYS A 408 1.41 -23.16 -8.52
C LYS A 408 0.00 -23.74 -8.51
N VAL A 409 -0.91 -23.13 -9.26
CA VAL A 409 -2.29 -23.60 -9.44
C VAL A 409 -2.50 -24.23 -10.80
N ARG A 410 -3.47 -25.13 -10.90
CA ARG A 410 -3.78 -25.93 -12.10
C ARG A 410 -5.19 -25.63 -12.63
N GLY A 411 -6.08 -25.13 -11.78
CA GLY A 411 -7.45 -24.80 -12.14
C GLY A 411 -7.54 -23.76 -13.25
N ASP A 412 -8.68 -23.65 -13.89
CA ASP A 412 -8.93 -22.65 -14.92
C ASP A 412 -10.01 -21.67 -14.46
N GLY A 413 -9.59 -20.41 -14.34
CA GLY A 413 -10.44 -19.32 -13.90
C GLY A 413 -10.41 -19.03 -12.38
N ALA A 414 -10.94 -17.87 -12.01
CA ALA A 414 -10.81 -17.30 -10.65
C ALA A 414 -11.42 -18.18 -9.55
N ALA A 415 -12.54 -18.86 -9.83
CA ALA A 415 -13.18 -19.74 -8.83
C ALA A 415 -12.35 -20.99 -8.54
N ALA A 416 -11.77 -21.62 -9.59
CA ALA A 416 -10.89 -22.76 -9.43
C ALA A 416 -9.59 -22.37 -8.73
N ASP A 417 -9.00 -21.22 -9.08
CA ASP A 417 -7.84 -20.67 -8.39
C ASP A 417 -8.13 -20.45 -6.90
N ARG A 418 -9.30 -19.88 -6.58
CA ARG A 418 -9.70 -19.65 -5.18
C ARG A 418 -9.80 -20.95 -4.40
N ALA A 419 -10.41 -21.98 -4.97
CA ALA A 419 -10.51 -23.30 -4.32
C ALA A 419 -9.13 -23.90 -4.05
N GLU A 420 -8.17 -23.78 -4.99
CA GLU A 420 -6.79 -24.23 -4.78
C GLU A 420 -6.05 -23.42 -3.71
N PHE A 421 -6.30 -22.10 -3.63
CA PHE A 421 -5.74 -21.25 -2.57
C PHE A 421 -6.25 -21.69 -1.19
N ASP A 422 -7.57 -21.93 -1.06
CA ASP A 422 -8.17 -22.36 0.18
C ASP A 422 -7.68 -23.76 0.61
N ALA A 423 -7.56 -24.68 -0.36
CA ALA A 423 -6.98 -25.99 -0.14
C ALA A 423 -5.51 -25.92 0.31
N TRP A 424 -4.71 -25.02 -0.28
CA TRP A 424 -3.35 -24.78 0.15
C TRP A 424 -3.31 -24.22 1.58
N GLY A 425 -4.15 -23.24 1.91
CA GLY A 425 -4.24 -22.69 3.26
C GLY A 425 -4.61 -23.74 4.31
N ALA A 426 -5.57 -24.61 4.00
CA ALA A 426 -5.93 -25.75 4.87
C ALA A 426 -4.77 -26.74 5.07
N ALA A 427 -4.01 -27.04 4.00
CA ALA A 427 -2.84 -27.90 4.07
C ALA A 427 -1.71 -27.28 4.92
N VAL A 428 -1.50 -25.96 4.82
CA VAL A 428 -0.56 -25.23 5.70
C VAL A 428 -0.98 -25.37 7.16
N ALA A 429 -2.25 -25.12 7.48
CA ALA A 429 -2.77 -25.23 8.85
C ALA A 429 -2.64 -26.67 9.41
N ALA A 430 -2.94 -27.68 8.61
CA ALA A 430 -2.77 -29.09 9.00
C ALA A 430 -1.30 -29.43 9.29
N GLU A 431 -0.37 -28.89 8.49
CA GLU A 431 1.06 -29.10 8.71
C GLU A 431 1.55 -28.44 10.01
N PHE A 432 1.05 -27.22 10.35
CA PHE A 432 1.35 -26.61 11.64
C PHE A 432 0.85 -27.44 12.79
N ALA A 433 -0.37 -27.99 12.75
CA ALA A 433 -0.88 -28.90 13.77
C ALA A 433 0.01 -30.14 13.92
N ARG A 434 0.45 -30.73 12.81
CA ARG A 434 1.40 -31.87 12.82
C ARG A 434 2.75 -31.48 13.44
N LEU A 435 3.27 -30.30 13.13
CA LEU A 435 4.55 -29.80 13.67
C LEU A 435 4.48 -29.56 15.19
N PHE A 436 3.38 -28.99 15.70
CA PHE A 436 3.18 -28.83 17.13
C PHE A 436 3.15 -30.19 17.85
N ALA A 437 2.44 -31.17 17.29
CA ALA A 437 2.41 -32.53 17.86
C ALA A 437 3.80 -33.18 17.84
N ALA A 438 4.55 -33.06 16.73
CA ALA A 438 5.91 -33.58 16.61
C ALA A 438 6.91 -32.89 17.56
N ALA A 439 6.68 -31.65 17.92
CA ALA A 439 7.47 -30.90 18.91
C ALA A 439 7.08 -31.21 20.37
N GLY A 440 6.17 -32.15 20.59
CA GLY A 440 5.71 -32.53 21.94
C GLY A 440 4.80 -31.51 22.62
N ARG A 441 4.28 -30.51 21.86
CA ARG A 441 3.38 -29.47 22.41
C ARG A 441 1.90 -29.87 22.45
N GLY A 442 1.58 -31.14 22.13
CA GLY A 442 0.24 -31.67 22.16
C GLY A 442 -0.57 -31.43 20.88
N ALA A 443 -1.87 -31.69 20.95
CA ALA A 443 -2.78 -31.58 19.80
C ALA A 443 -3.29 -30.14 19.66
N TRP A 444 -2.53 -29.29 18.98
CA TRP A 444 -2.95 -27.93 18.68
C TRP A 444 -3.99 -27.91 17.56
N ALA A 445 -5.01 -27.05 17.71
CA ALA A 445 -5.94 -26.71 16.63
C ALA A 445 -5.36 -25.56 15.81
N CYS A 446 -5.10 -25.83 14.53
CA CYS A 446 -4.60 -24.83 13.61
C CYS A 446 -5.59 -24.67 12.47
N ASP A 447 -6.02 -23.43 12.22
CA ASP A 447 -6.99 -23.07 11.18
C ASP A 447 -6.41 -21.97 10.30
N CYS A 448 -6.55 -22.09 8.99
CA CYS A 448 -6.25 -20.99 8.09
C CYS A 448 -7.44 -20.02 8.04
N ALA A 449 -7.29 -18.86 8.67
CA ALA A 449 -8.35 -17.86 8.73
C ALA A 449 -8.51 -17.10 7.40
N VAL A 450 -7.39 -16.82 6.71
CA VAL A 450 -7.37 -16.06 5.46
C VAL A 450 -6.27 -16.58 4.56
N VAL A 451 -6.55 -16.67 3.25
CA VAL A 451 -5.52 -16.76 2.21
C VAL A 451 -5.55 -15.50 1.36
N SER A 452 -4.48 -14.73 1.43
CA SER A 452 -4.27 -13.51 0.64
C SER A 452 -3.42 -13.79 -0.60
N ARG A 453 -3.87 -13.34 -1.79
CA ARG A 453 -3.05 -13.30 -3.00
C ARG A 453 -2.34 -11.96 -3.06
N VAL A 454 -1.00 -11.99 -3.02
CA VAL A 454 -0.17 -10.79 -3.05
C VAL A 454 0.07 -10.31 -4.47
N LYS A 455 0.53 -11.23 -5.34
CA LYS A 455 0.84 -10.96 -6.75
C LYS A 455 1.02 -12.25 -7.54
N ASP A 456 1.09 -12.12 -8.86
CA ASP A 456 1.58 -13.18 -9.73
C ASP A 456 3.12 -13.16 -9.76
N TYR A 457 3.72 -14.29 -9.50
CA TYR A 457 5.16 -14.48 -9.56
C TYR A 457 5.60 -14.94 -10.95
N ALA A 458 4.83 -15.85 -11.54
CA ALA A 458 4.99 -16.37 -12.90
C ALA A 458 3.61 -16.81 -13.41
N PRO A 459 3.46 -17.18 -14.70
CA PRO A 459 2.22 -17.75 -15.19
C PRO A 459 1.76 -18.92 -14.32
N ARG A 460 0.54 -18.82 -13.77
CA ARG A 460 -0.06 -19.83 -12.87
C ARG A 460 0.72 -20.08 -11.56
N VAL A 461 1.63 -19.18 -11.18
CA VAL A 461 2.33 -19.21 -9.88
C VAL A 461 2.02 -17.92 -9.13
N HIS A 462 1.34 -18.03 -8.00
CA HIS A 462 0.90 -16.93 -7.19
C HIS A 462 1.67 -16.86 -5.87
N HIS A 463 2.10 -15.67 -5.50
CA HIS A 463 2.58 -15.41 -4.14
C HIS A 463 1.36 -15.29 -3.24
N LEU A 464 1.18 -16.27 -2.37
CA LEU A 464 0.10 -16.35 -1.39
C LEU A 464 0.63 -16.16 0.02
N VAL A 465 -0.26 -15.72 0.89
CA VAL A 465 -0.04 -15.65 2.35
C VAL A 465 -1.21 -16.31 3.07
N ALA A 466 -0.91 -17.32 3.90
CA ALA A 466 -1.89 -17.92 4.79
C ALA A 466 -1.74 -17.34 6.20
N ASP A 467 -2.83 -16.81 6.74
CA ASP A 467 -2.92 -16.41 8.15
C ASP A 467 -3.42 -17.61 8.94
N VAL A 468 -2.49 -18.30 9.61
CA VAL A 468 -2.78 -19.51 10.37
C VAL A 468 -2.94 -19.19 11.86
N VAL A 469 -4.13 -19.37 12.38
CA VAL A 469 -4.44 -19.21 13.80
C VAL A 469 -4.17 -20.53 14.50
N CYS A 470 -3.23 -20.52 15.45
CA CYS A 470 -2.80 -21.70 16.21
C CYS A 470 -3.29 -21.59 17.66
N ARG A 471 -4.04 -22.56 18.12
CA ARG A 471 -4.62 -22.61 19.48
C ARG A 471 -4.14 -23.87 20.21
N PRO A 472 -3.73 -23.74 21.47
CA PRO A 472 -3.37 -24.91 22.27
C PRO A 472 -4.59 -25.79 22.53
N PRO A 473 -4.39 -27.07 22.94
CA PRO A 473 -5.46 -27.89 23.43
C PRO A 473 -6.12 -27.22 24.64
N ARG A 474 -7.44 -27.38 24.77
CA ARG A 474 -8.15 -26.88 25.95
C ARG A 474 -7.60 -27.58 27.20
N PRO A 475 -7.39 -26.87 28.31
CA PRO A 475 -7.09 -27.53 29.58
C PRO A 475 -8.19 -28.57 29.89
N SER A 476 -7.79 -29.77 30.20
CA SER A 476 -8.69 -30.86 30.64
C SER A 476 -9.34 -30.53 31.98
#